data_25629505ff4c8b2b0cb6e3112b7cb776
#
_entry.id   25629505ff4c8b2b0cb6e3112b7cb776
#
_cell.length_a   1.000
_cell.length_b   1.000
_cell.length_c   1.000
_cell.angle_alpha   90.00
_cell.angle_beta   90.00
_cell.angle_gamma   90.00
#
_symmetry.space_group_name_H-M   'P 1'
#
loop_
_entity.id
_entity.type
_entity.pdbx_description
1 polymer ?
#
loop_
_entity_poly.entity_id
_entity_poly.type
_entity_poly.pdbx_seq_one_letter_code
_entity_poly.pdbx_strand_id
1 'polypeptide(L)'
;MTATLRAGVGRAVITPPIGIAHAGWGVQTHQRAEGVDMDLLATVLVLANGPIEVALVDVDFCVVGRDLADRIRRAVSELCGIPFPHIRLSYTHTHSGPMLGPSWMTEGEELIGPYVESLPGRIAGAASRPRRRLQPARVVAGSGASAIAVNRRYKLPSGRIVAGRNWSGFTDTEVKVVRIDDLGERALAVLVHYGCHPTIMGPPNRLVTPDYPGMVRQVVEGATGATCLFLQGAAGNVHALVNFVGDPAIYRRLGAILGHEAARVALGLQSIPRRERLVRVMESGAPLAIYADMPAGEPDGTLRVTTRSLRLPVREYPPVDEAVRDARQRAEQLAALRGKADEEELCVAVGLARRAGMLADKARQYAGRADVETELHGIRLGEVALVGFAGEPFSELGVQVKARSPFAHTLFSGYTNDYLGYLPTAEAYPDRGYEVDTSPFRPGAGEQVVEESLALLAALRA
;
A
#
# COMPACT_ATOMS: atom_id res chain seq x y z
N MET A 1 7.13 15.06 32.99
CA MET A 1 6.87 13.65 32.65
C MET A 1 6.65 13.59 31.16
N THR A 2 7.44 12.82 30.42
CA THR A 2 7.19 12.57 29.00
C THR A 2 5.85 11.84 28.88
N ALA A 3 4.99 12.32 27.99
CA ALA A 3 3.68 11.67 27.78
C ALA A 3 3.89 10.24 27.28
N THR A 4 3.10 9.30 27.80
CA THR A 4 3.17 7.88 27.41
C THR A 4 2.45 7.67 26.08
N LEU A 5 3.07 6.96 25.15
CA LEU A 5 2.42 6.51 23.93
C LEU A 5 1.20 5.66 24.29
N ARG A 6 0.10 5.86 23.59
CA ARG A 6 -1.12 5.04 23.69
C ARG A 6 -1.54 4.58 22.32
N ALA A 7 -2.12 3.40 22.24
CA ALA A 7 -2.58 2.81 20.98
C ALA A 7 -3.91 2.10 21.14
N GLY A 8 -4.65 2.03 20.03
CA GLY A 8 -5.84 1.23 19.87
C GLY A 8 -6.02 0.84 18.41
N VAL A 9 -6.54 -0.35 18.16
CA VAL A 9 -6.75 -0.87 16.81
C VAL A 9 -8.18 -1.32 16.62
N GLY A 10 -8.75 -1.06 15.44
CA GLY A 10 -10.08 -1.47 15.05
C GLY A 10 -10.16 -1.85 13.58
N ARG A 11 -11.24 -2.55 13.23
CA ARG A 11 -11.43 -3.09 11.88
C ARG A 11 -12.89 -3.06 11.48
N ALA A 12 -13.13 -2.85 10.19
CA ALA A 12 -14.42 -3.07 9.55
C ALA A 12 -14.23 -3.95 8.31
N VAL A 13 -15.21 -4.82 8.05
CA VAL A 13 -15.33 -5.51 6.77
C VAL A 13 -15.88 -4.50 5.76
N ILE A 14 -15.18 -4.34 4.63
CA ILE A 14 -15.57 -3.44 3.53
C ILE A 14 -15.83 -4.20 2.23
N THR A 15 -16.01 -5.51 2.30
CA THR A 15 -16.36 -6.36 1.15
C THR A 15 -17.59 -5.81 0.44
N PRO A 16 -17.53 -5.62 -0.89
CA PRO A 16 -18.65 -5.14 -1.67
C PRO A 16 -19.70 -6.24 -1.89
N PRO A 17 -20.91 -5.90 -2.35
CA PRO A 17 -21.89 -6.89 -2.76
C PRO A 17 -21.41 -7.68 -3.99
N ILE A 18 -21.78 -8.96 -4.08
CA ILE A 18 -21.56 -9.78 -5.28
C ILE A 18 -22.30 -9.15 -6.46
N GLY A 19 -21.72 -9.22 -7.63
CA GLY A 19 -22.26 -8.58 -8.84
C GLY A 19 -21.74 -7.17 -9.08
N ILE A 20 -20.98 -6.58 -8.16
CA ILE A 20 -20.35 -5.25 -8.37
C ILE A 20 -19.34 -5.31 -9.52
N ALA A 21 -19.15 -4.19 -10.22
CA ALA A 21 -18.09 -4.03 -11.22
C ALA A 21 -16.73 -4.35 -10.57
N HIS A 22 -16.00 -5.34 -11.14
CA HIS A 22 -14.92 -6.02 -10.46
C HIS A 22 -13.63 -5.98 -11.26
N ALA A 23 -12.54 -5.78 -10.54
CA ALA A 23 -11.16 -5.79 -10.97
C ALA A 23 -10.79 -4.66 -11.97
N GLY A 24 -9.51 -4.44 -12.13
CA GLY A 24 -8.98 -3.32 -12.93
C GLY A 24 -7.99 -3.78 -14.00
N TRP A 25 -8.24 -4.92 -14.66
CA TRP A 25 -7.32 -5.49 -15.65
C TRP A 25 -7.56 -4.95 -17.06
N GLY A 26 -6.48 -4.56 -17.75
CA GLY A 26 -6.54 -4.11 -19.14
C GLY A 26 -6.96 -5.19 -20.15
N VAL A 27 -6.86 -6.45 -19.76
CA VAL A 27 -7.15 -7.61 -20.63
C VAL A 27 -8.28 -8.47 -20.10
N GLN A 28 -9.00 -8.05 -19.05
CA GLN A 28 -10.12 -8.84 -18.55
C GLN A 28 -11.35 -8.73 -19.46
N THR A 29 -12.07 -9.83 -19.60
CA THR A 29 -13.30 -9.91 -20.39
C THR A 29 -14.57 -9.97 -19.55
N HIS A 30 -14.49 -10.43 -18.28
CA HIS A 30 -15.59 -10.35 -17.32
C HIS A 30 -15.74 -8.95 -16.72
N GLN A 31 -16.93 -8.63 -16.22
CA GLN A 31 -17.23 -7.30 -15.68
C GLN A 31 -17.66 -7.29 -14.21
N ARG A 32 -18.20 -8.40 -13.69
CA ARG A 32 -18.77 -8.48 -12.33
C ARG A 32 -18.00 -9.45 -11.45
N ALA A 33 -18.01 -9.19 -10.15
CA ALA A 33 -17.62 -10.17 -9.14
C ALA A 33 -18.66 -11.30 -9.08
N GLU A 34 -18.21 -12.56 -9.17
CA GLU A 34 -19.08 -13.74 -9.07
C GLU A 34 -19.11 -14.33 -7.64
N GLY A 35 -18.21 -13.89 -6.77
CA GLY A 35 -18.13 -14.36 -5.39
C GLY A 35 -17.07 -13.62 -4.59
N VAL A 36 -16.90 -14.06 -3.35
CA VAL A 36 -15.88 -13.57 -2.42
C VAL A 36 -15.02 -14.75 -1.99
N ASP A 37 -13.71 -14.65 -2.17
CA ASP A 37 -12.75 -15.64 -1.68
C ASP A 37 -12.25 -15.28 -0.28
N MET A 38 -11.99 -13.99 -0.06
CA MET A 38 -11.59 -13.43 1.24
C MET A 38 -12.13 -12.01 1.38
N ASP A 39 -12.58 -11.67 2.60
CA ASP A 39 -13.11 -10.33 2.89
C ASP A 39 -12.10 -9.23 2.67
N LEU A 40 -12.55 -8.11 2.09
CA LEU A 40 -11.81 -6.85 2.08
C LEU A 40 -12.00 -6.13 3.42
N LEU A 41 -10.91 -5.59 3.94
CA LEU A 41 -10.87 -5.00 5.26
C LEU A 41 -10.47 -3.52 5.21
N ALA A 42 -11.01 -2.75 6.14
CA ALA A 42 -10.45 -1.48 6.59
C ALA A 42 -9.94 -1.65 8.01
N THR A 43 -8.64 -1.55 8.22
CA THR A 43 -8.01 -1.66 9.54
C THR A 43 -7.48 -0.29 9.96
N VAL A 44 -7.78 0.14 11.17
CA VAL A 44 -7.40 1.46 11.68
C VAL A 44 -6.59 1.32 12.96
N LEU A 45 -5.37 1.85 12.94
CA LEU A 45 -4.53 2.02 14.13
C LEU A 45 -4.59 3.48 14.56
N VAL A 46 -5.04 3.74 15.79
CA VAL A 46 -5.02 5.06 16.41
C VAL A 46 -3.88 5.10 17.42
N LEU A 47 -3.04 6.12 17.32
CA LEU A 47 -1.91 6.38 18.18
C LEU A 47 -2.08 7.76 18.84
N ALA A 48 -1.68 7.89 20.10
CA ALA A 48 -1.69 9.15 20.82
C ALA A 48 -0.47 9.30 21.73
N ASN A 49 0.11 10.50 21.77
CA ASN A 49 1.13 10.88 22.73
C ASN A 49 0.97 12.37 23.07
N GLY A 50 0.62 12.67 24.33
CA GLY A 50 0.26 14.02 24.75
C GLY A 50 -0.93 14.56 23.93
N PRO A 51 -0.80 15.73 23.32
CA PRO A 51 -1.85 16.35 22.49
C PRO A 51 -1.90 15.80 21.05
N ILE A 52 -0.91 15.01 20.62
CA ILE A 52 -0.84 14.49 19.25
C ILE A 52 -1.62 13.18 19.18
N GLU A 53 -2.62 13.15 18.31
CA GLU A 53 -3.33 11.93 17.91
C GLU A 53 -3.18 11.72 16.40
N VAL A 54 -2.99 10.46 15.98
CA VAL A 54 -2.81 10.06 14.58
C VAL A 54 -3.67 8.83 14.30
N ALA A 55 -4.30 8.76 13.14
CA ALA A 55 -4.96 7.56 12.64
C ALA A 55 -4.27 7.07 11.35
N LEU A 56 -3.81 5.81 11.37
CA LEU A 56 -3.41 5.08 10.16
C LEU A 56 -4.59 4.21 9.75
N VAL A 57 -5.12 4.48 8.57
CA VAL A 57 -6.22 3.75 7.93
C VAL A 57 -5.64 2.95 6.79
N ASP A 58 -5.73 1.62 6.84
CA ASP A 58 -5.29 0.70 5.80
C ASP A 58 -6.52 -0.01 5.20
N VAL A 59 -6.70 0.07 3.87
CA VAL A 59 -7.89 -0.45 3.18
C VAL A 59 -7.52 -1.35 2.00
N ASP A 60 -8.32 -2.38 1.75
CA ASP A 60 -8.13 -3.31 0.63
C ASP A 60 -8.78 -2.80 -0.65
N PHE A 61 -8.15 -1.81 -1.28
CA PHE A 61 -8.54 -1.28 -2.58
C PHE A 61 -7.36 -1.20 -3.53
N CYS A 62 -7.65 -1.17 -4.84
CA CYS A 62 -6.64 -0.98 -5.88
C CYS A 62 -6.21 0.48 -5.94
N VAL A 63 -7.17 1.39 -6.11
CA VAL A 63 -6.95 2.83 -6.26
C VAL A 63 -8.00 3.57 -5.45
N VAL A 64 -7.54 4.57 -4.70
CA VAL A 64 -8.40 5.51 -3.98
C VAL A 64 -7.98 6.93 -4.39
N GLY A 65 -8.79 7.57 -5.23
CA GLY A 65 -8.53 8.96 -5.63
C GLY A 65 -8.81 9.95 -4.50
N ARG A 66 -8.31 11.17 -4.65
CA ARG A 66 -8.34 12.23 -3.64
C ARG A 66 -9.73 12.48 -3.05
N ASP A 67 -10.76 12.56 -3.88
CA ASP A 67 -12.11 12.84 -3.38
C ASP A 67 -12.58 11.81 -2.35
N LEU A 68 -12.49 10.52 -2.68
CA LEU A 68 -12.89 9.45 -1.76
C LEU A 68 -11.94 9.38 -0.56
N ALA A 69 -10.64 9.55 -0.75
CA ALA A 69 -9.67 9.58 0.34
C ALA A 69 -9.99 10.69 1.34
N ASP A 70 -10.27 11.90 0.84
CA ASP A 70 -10.60 13.03 1.68
C ASP A 70 -11.96 12.88 2.37
N ARG A 71 -12.97 12.29 1.72
CA ARG A 71 -14.26 11.96 2.34
C ARG A 71 -14.09 10.98 3.50
N ILE A 72 -13.28 9.93 3.33
CA ILE A 72 -12.96 8.97 4.39
C ILE A 72 -12.22 9.67 5.53
N ARG A 73 -11.17 10.43 5.23
CA ARG A 73 -10.37 11.16 6.23
C ARG A 73 -11.21 12.17 7.01
N ARG A 74 -12.10 12.93 6.34
CA ARG A 74 -13.05 13.84 7.00
C ARG A 74 -14.01 13.11 7.93
N ALA A 75 -14.60 12.01 7.48
CA ALA A 75 -15.50 11.22 8.32
C ALA A 75 -14.80 10.68 9.58
N VAL A 76 -13.54 10.23 9.46
CA VAL A 76 -12.71 9.82 10.61
C VAL A 76 -12.41 11.03 11.51
N SER A 77 -12.05 12.18 10.93
CA SER A 77 -11.77 13.42 11.67
C SER A 77 -12.97 13.88 12.48
N GLU A 78 -14.13 13.96 11.87
CA GLU A 78 -15.39 14.41 12.50
C GLU A 78 -15.85 13.46 13.60
N LEU A 79 -15.82 12.14 13.35
CA LEU A 79 -16.30 11.16 14.32
C LEU A 79 -15.33 10.97 15.51
N CYS A 80 -14.03 11.09 15.27
CA CYS A 80 -12.99 10.81 16.26
C CYS A 80 -12.37 12.07 16.87
N GLY A 81 -12.55 13.26 16.29
CA GLY A 81 -11.89 14.50 16.73
C GLY A 81 -10.39 14.53 16.44
N ILE A 82 -9.88 13.64 15.57
CA ILE A 82 -8.48 13.63 15.13
C ILE A 82 -8.32 14.67 14.02
N PRO A 83 -7.35 15.59 14.06
CA PRO A 83 -7.16 16.57 13.01
C PRO A 83 -6.99 15.91 11.63
N PHE A 84 -7.65 16.45 10.60
CA PHE A 84 -7.61 15.91 9.24
C PHE A 84 -6.19 15.64 8.72
N PRO A 85 -5.18 16.52 8.90
CA PRO A 85 -3.80 16.26 8.47
C PRO A 85 -3.12 15.12 9.24
N HIS A 86 -3.68 14.69 10.38
CA HIS A 86 -3.15 13.60 11.18
C HIS A 86 -3.73 12.23 10.80
N ILE A 87 -4.54 12.17 9.75
CA ILE A 87 -5.15 10.94 9.26
C ILE A 87 -4.46 10.53 7.96
N ARG A 88 -3.84 9.37 7.97
CA ARG A 88 -3.24 8.74 6.80
C ARG A 88 -4.16 7.63 6.32
N LEU A 89 -4.55 7.68 5.05
CA LEU A 89 -5.21 6.59 4.35
C LEU A 89 -4.19 5.89 3.44
N SER A 90 -3.98 4.59 3.63
CA SER A 90 -3.18 3.74 2.74
C SER A 90 -4.07 2.67 2.13
N TYR A 91 -3.69 2.14 0.98
CA TYR A 91 -4.40 1.02 0.37
C TYR A 91 -3.45 -0.05 -0.15
N THR A 92 -3.88 -1.32 -0.03
CA THR A 92 -3.06 -2.49 -0.34
C THR A 92 -2.78 -2.65 -1.83
N HIS A 93 -3.55 -1.96 -2.67
CA HIS A 93 -3.47 -2.01 -4.12
C HIS A 93 -3.93 -3.34 -4.74
N THR A 94 -4.81 -4.09 -4.05
CA THR A 94 -5.38 -5.32 -4.64
C THR A 94 -6.14 -5.03 -5.92
N HIS A 95 -5.84 -5.79 -6.97
CA HIS A 95 -6.55 -5.72 -8.25
C HIS A 95 -7.80 -6.60 -8.31
N SER A 96 -8.13 -7.29 -7.22
CA SER A 96 -9.27 -8.21 -7.11
C SER A 96 -10.38 -7.65 -6.21
N GLY A 97 -10.68 -6.37 -6.38
CA GLY A 97 -11.71 -5.63 -5.67
C GLY A 97 -12.60 -4.81 -6.60
N PRO A 98 -13.48 -3.96 -6.05
CA PRO A 98 -14.37 -3.11 -6.84
C PRO A 98 -13.59 -2.01 -7.57
N MET A 99 -14.10 -1.59 -8.72
CA MET A 99 -13.64 -0.40 -9.45
C MET A 99 -14.26 0.86 -8.82
N LEU A 100 -13.49 1.62 -8.04
CA LEU A 100 -13.99 2.78 -7.28
C LEU A 100 -14.01 4.11 -8.04
N GLY A 101 -13.46 4.14 -9.24
CA GLY A 101 -13.35 5.33 -10.10
C GLY A 101 -14.12 5.17 -11.41
N PRO A 102 -13.96 6.13 -12.36
CA PRO A 102 -14.54 6.03 -13.69
C PRO A 102 -14.25 4.67 -14.30
N SER A 103 -15.31 3.95 -14.64
CA SER A 103 -15.23 2.58 -15.10
C SER A 103 -15.50 2.51 -16.60
N TRP A 104 -14.76 1.63 -17.28
CA TRP A 104 -15.05 1.19 -18.64
C TRP A 104 -16.02 -0.02 -18.64
N MET A 105 -16.46 -0.43 -17.46
CA MET A 105 -17.44 -1.50 -17.28
C MET A 105 -18.85 -0.97 -17.45
N THR A 106 -19.70 -1.81 -18.01
CA THR A 106 -21.12 -1.52 -18.24
C THR A 106 -22.05 -2.37 -17.39
N GLU A 107 -21.49 -3.34 -16.64
CA GLU A 107 -22.22 -4.24 -15.77
C GLU A 107 -21.69 -4.14 -14.35
N GLY A 108 -22.58 -4.09 -13.36
CA GLY A 108 -22.24 -3.98 -11.93
C GLY A 108 -21.82 -2.57 -11.51
N GLU A 109 -21.83 -1.59 -12.44
CA GLU A 109 -21.49 -0.20 -12.15
C GLU A 109 -22.56 0.47 -11.28
N GLU A 110 -23.80 0.05 -11.42
CA GLU A 110 -24.94 0.52 -10.60
C GLU A 110 -24.75 0.29 -9.09
N LEU A 111 -23.91 -0.66 -8.72
CA LEU A 111 -23.60 -0.98 -7.30
C LEU A 111 -22.45 -0.14 -6.76
N ILE A 112 -21.63 0.50 -7.61
CA ILE A 112 -20.45 1.28 -7.17
C ILE A 112 -20.84 2.50 -6.34
N GLY A 113 -21.80 3.31 -6.84
CA GLY A 113 -22.23 4.53 -6.14
C GLY A 113 -22.67 4.27 -4.70
N PRO A 114 -23.70 3.43 -4.45
CA PRO A 114 -24.14 3.09 -3.09
C PRO A 114 -23.05 2.48 -2.22
N TYR A 115 -22.19 1.64 -2.81
CA TYR A 115 -21.06 1.06 -2.08
C TYR A 115 -20.07 2.13 -1.61
N VAL A 116 -19.61 3.01 -2.51
CA VAL A 116 -18.67 4.11 -2.21
C VAL A 116 -19.25 5.07 -1.15
N GLU A 117 -20.55 5.38 -1.23
CA GLU A 117 -21.23 6.23 -0.23
C GLU A 117 -21.22 5.60 1.17
N SER A 118 -21.21 4.27 1.29
CA SER A 118 -21.19 3.57 2.58
C SER A 118 -19.81 3.58 3.26
N LEU A 119 -18.72 3.76 2.50
CA LEU A 119 -17.36 3.56 2.99
C LEU A 119 -16.92 4.55 4.08
N PRO A 120 -17.15 5.89 3.95
CA PRO A 120 -16.69 6.84 4.96
C PRO A 120 -17.23 6.52 6.36
N GLY A 121 -18.54 6.23 6.47
CA GLY A 121 -19.16 5.91 7.75
C GLY A 121 -18.66 4.59 8.35
N ARG A 122 -18.51 3.55 7.52
CA ARG A 122 -17.99 2.23 7.95
C ARG A 122 -16.56 2.33 8.48
N ILE A 123 -15.69 3.06 7.77
CA ILE A 123 -14.28 3.22 8.12
C ILE A 123 -14.12 4.13 9.35
N ALA A 124 -14.89 5.22 9.43
CA ALA A 124 -14.90 6.08 10.61
C ALA A 124 -15.39 5.32 11.86
N GLY A 125 -16.39 4.44 11.72
CA GLY A 125 -16.83 3.54 12.79
C GLY A 125 -15.70 2.63 13.29
N ALA A 126 -14.87 2.09 12.39
CA ALA A 126 -13.69 1.30 12.74
C ALA A 126 -12.64 2.09 13.53
N ALA A 127 -12.52 3.40 13.32
CA ALA A 127 -11.61 4.29 14.05
C ALA A 127 -12.15 4.72 15.43
N SER A 128 -13.45 4.87 15.57
CA SER A 128 -14.09 5.42 16.76
C SER A 128 -13.93 4.54 18.01
N ARG A 129 -14.13 3.23 17.87
CA ARG A 129 -14.01 2.29 19.01
C ARG A 129 -12.59 2.24 19.58
N PRO A 130 -11.52 2.04 18.80
CA PRO A 130 -10.15 2.05 19.31
C PRO A 130 -9.76 3.40 19.90
N ARG A 131 -10.19 4.52 19.32
CA ARG A 131 -9.91 5.85 19.84
C ARG A 131 -10.45 6.05 21.26
N ARG A 132 -11.61 5.50 21.55
CA ARG A 132 -12.21 5.54 22.91
C ARG A 132 -11.55 4.59 23.92
N ARG A 133 -10.74 3.66 23.45
CA ARG A 133 -10.10 2.59 24.26
C ARG A 133 -8.59 2.56 24.10
N LEU A 134 -7.98 3.73 23.87
CA LEU A 134 -6.53 3.86 23.83
C LEU A 134 -5.91 3.39 25.15
N GLN A 135 -4.98 2.48 25.08
CA GLN A 135 -4.22 1.97 26.20
C GLN A 135 -2.74 2.29 26.08
N PRO A 136 -1.99 2.39 27.19
CA PRO A 136 -0.55 2.59 27.15
C PRO A 136 0.13 1.55 26.28
N ALA A 137 1.09 2.00 25.47
CA ALA A 137 1.72 1.16 24.46
C ALA A 137 3.21 1.48 24.30
N ARG A 138 3.95 0.53 23.72
CA ARG A 138 5.34 0.65 23.29
C ARG A 138 5.44 0.30 21.81
N VAL A 139 6.47 0.83 21.16
CA VAL A 139 6.76 0.52 19.76
C VAL A 139 8.13 -0.13 19.65
N VAL A 140 8.21 -1.11 18.78
CA VAL A 140 9.47 -1.75 18.38
C VAL A 140 9.40 -2.12 16.90
N ALA A 141 10.53 -2.10 16.21
CA ALA A 141 10.59 -2.45 14.79
C ALA A 141 11.80 -3.31 14.46
N GLY A 142 11.69 -4.04 13.36
CA GLY A 142 12.76 -4.86 12.82
C GLY A 142 12.55 -5.14 11.35
N SER A 143 13.49 -5.86 10.78
CA SER A 143 13.47 -6.23 9.36
C SER A 143 13.75 -7.72 9.16
N GLY A 144 13.17 -8.26 8.12
CA GLY A 144 13.48 -9.54 7.53
C GLY A 144 13.61 -9.41 6.03
N ALA A 145 13.60 -10.52 5.31
CA ALA A 145 13.68 -10.54 3.86
C ALA A 145 12.75 -11.59 3.24
N SER A 146 12.13 -11.25 2.13
CA SER A 146 11.31 -12.18 1.36
C SER A 146 11.59 -12.05 -0.14
N ALA A 147 11.70 -13.17 -0.81
CA ALA A 147 11.96 -13.26 -2.24
C ALA A 147 10.70 -13.64 -3.04
N ILE A 148 9.50 -13.29 -2.55
CA ILE A 148 8.27 -13.55 -3.31
C ILE A 148 8.06 -12.60 -4.49
N ALA A 149 8.84 -11.51 -4.56
CA ALA A 149 8.75 -10.48 -5.56
C ALA A 149 9.89 -10.53 -6.60
N VAL A 150 9.64 -10.00 -7.77
CA VAL A 150 10.62 -9.83 -8.86
C VAL A 150 10.32 -8.53 -9.62
N ASN A 151 11.36 -7.90 -10.17
CA ASN A 151 11.17 -6.78 -11.08
C ASN A 151 10.37 -7.24 -12.30
N ARG A 152 9.30 -6.50 -12.65
CA ARG A 152 8.38 -6.92 -13.70
C ARG A 152 8.69 -6.36 -15.08
N ARG A 153 9.65 -5.44 -15.20
CA ARG A 153 10.00 -4.77 -16.46
C ARG A 153 10.93 -5.66 -17.29
N TYR A 154 10.37 -6.69 -17.90
CA TYR A 154 11.13 -7.62 -18.74
C TYR A 154 11.33 -7.04 -20.14
N LYS A 155 12.60 -6.94 -20.58
CA LYS A 155 12.96 -6.43 -21.91
C LYS A 155 13.07 -7.59 -22.89
N LEU A 156 12.17 -7.60 -23.88
CA LEU A 156 12.20 -8.56 -24.98
C LEU A 156 13.43 -8.32 -25.90
N PRO A 157 13.86 -9.32 -26.69
CA PRO A 157 14.91 -9.13 -27.69
C PRO A 157 14.63 -7.98 -28.69
N SER A 158 13.36 -7.66 -28.94
CA SER A 158 12.92 -6.50 -29.73
C SER A 158 13.17 -5.15 -29.07
N GLY A 159 13.62 -5.11 -27.81
CA GLY A 159 13.75 -3.90 -27.00
C GLY A 159 12.47 -3.46 -26.27
N ARG A 160 11.32 -4.07 -26.59
CA ARG A 160 10.05 -3.73 -25.94
C ARG A 160 10.01 -4.23 -24.49
N ILE A 161 9.59 -3.37 -23.56
CA ILE A 161 9.32 -3.74 -22.17
C ILE A 161 7.90 -4.31 -22.05
N VAL A 162 7.80 -5.45 -21.36
CA VAL A 162 6.52 -6.12 -21.04
C VAL A 162 6.49 -6.48 -19.55
N ALA A 163 5.28 -6.67 -19.01
CA ALA A 163 5.12 -7.19 -17.66
C ALA A 163 5.54 -8.67 -17.63
N GLY A 164 6.68 -8.96 -17.03
CA GLY A 164 7.29 -10.29 -17.01
C GLY A 164 8.22 -10.45 -15.81
N ARG A 165 9.15 -11.39 -15.85
CA ARG A 165 10.13 -11.62 -14.79
C ARG A 165 11.51 -11.15 -15.23
N ASN A 166 11.93 -9.98 -14.75
CA ASN A 166 13.28 -9.47 -14.98
C ASN A 166 14.16 -9.80 -13.77
N TRP A 167 14.85 -10.92 -13.83
CA TRP A 167 15.73 -11.38 -12.75
C TRP A 167 16.98 -10.51 -12.56
N SER A 168 17.35 -9.72 -13.55
CA SER A 168 18.48 -8.77 -13.48
C SER A 168 18.04 -7.39 -12.98
N GLY A 169 16.72 -7.13 -12.91
CA GLY A 169 16.18 -5.85 -12.43
C GLY A 169 16.21 -5.77 -10.90
N PHE A 170 16.31 -4.56 -10.41
CA PHE A 170 16.33 -4.30 -8.98
C PHE A 170 14.97 -4.68 -8.32
N THR A 171 15.04 -5.29 -7.16
CA THR A 171 13.87 -5.62 -6.31
C THR A 171 14.26 -5.44 -4.85
N ASP A 172 13.48 -4.66 -4.12
CA ASP A 172 13.62 -4.55 -2.67
C ASP A 172 13.01 -5.76 -1.99
N THR A 173 13.83 -6.57 -1.33
CA THR A 173 13.40 -7.78 -0.63
C THR A 173 13.11 -7.55 0.86
N GLU A 174 13.31 -6.33 1.37
CA GLU A 174 13.16 -6.05 2.79
C GLU A 174 11.70 -6.15 3.24
N VAL A 175 11.46 -6.94 4.28
CA VAL A 175 10.19 -7.00 5.02
C VAL A 175 10.36 -6.19 6.29
N LYS A 176 9.79 -4.97 6.33
CA LYS A 176 9.81 -4.14 7.53
C LYS A 176 8.61 -4.49 8.41
N VAL A 177 8.85 -4.69 9.70
CA VAL A 177 7.82 -5.00 10.69
C VAL A 177 7.89 -4.01 11.84
N VAL A 178 6.75 -3.39 12.16
CA VAL A 178 6.59 -2.55 13.35
C VAL A 178 5.55 -3.20 14.25
N ARG A 179 5.90 -3.47 15.51
CA ARG A 179 5.00 -4.04 16.50
C ARG A 179 4.67 -3.01 17.58
N ILE A 180 3.40 -2.90 17.88
CA ILE A 180 2.86 -2.08 18.96
C ILE A 180 2.40 -3.00 20.06
N ASP A 181 3.01 -2.90 21.23
CA ASP A 181 2.74 -3.74 22.41
C ASP A 181 2.01 -2.95 23.50
N ASP A 182 1.25 -3.64 24.34
CA ASP A 182 0.84 -3.10 25.63
C ASP A 182 2.03 -3.09 26.63
N LEU A 183 1.83 -2.57 27.83
CA LEU A 183 2.89 -2.51 28.84
C LEU A 183 3.33 -3.91 29.35
N GLY A 184 2.54 -4.95 29.10
CA GLY A 184 2.86 -6.34 29.38
C GLY A 184 3.56 -7.07 28.22
N GLU A 185 4.02 -6.34 27.20
CA GLU A 185 4.67 -6.88 25.98
C GLU A 185 3.75 -7.77 25.12
N ARG A 186 2.42 -7.68 25.31
CA ARG A 186 1.46 -8.34 24.44
C ARG A 186 1.24 -7.47 23.19
N ALA A 187 1.38 -8.05 22.04
CA ALA A 187 1.19 -7.37 20.77
C ALA A 187 -0.29 -6.93 20.58
N LEU A 188 -0.50 -5.64 20.31
CA LEU A 188 -1.80 -5.03 19.99
C LEU A 188 -1.99 -4.92 18.49
N ALA A 189 -0.95 -4.45 17.80
CA ALA A 189 -0.95 -4.28 16.35
C ALA A 189 0.42 -4.61 15.77
N VAL A 190 0.41 -5.13 14.55
CA VAL A 190 1.62 -5.34 13.73
C VAL A 190 1.40 -4.66 12.38
N LEU A 191 2.35 -3.80 11.99
CA LEU A 191 2.41 -3.24 10.64
C LEU A 191 3.45 -4.02 9.85
N VAL A 192 3.06 -4.56 8.71
CA VAL A 192 3.96 -5.20 7.76
C VAL A 192 4.08 -4.31 6.54
N HIS A 193 5.30 -3.95 6.16
CA HIS A 193 5.58 -3.15 4.96
C HIS A 193 6.42 -3.97 3.99
N TYR A 194 5.95 -4.08 2.75
CA TYR A 194 6.62 -4.79 1.67
C TYR A 194 6.21 -4.23 0.31
N GLY A 195 7.14 -4.13 -0.64
CA GLY A 195 6.90 -3.59 -1.97
C GLY A 195 6.67 -4.70 -3.00
N CYS A 196 5.39 -5.03 -3.30
CA CYS A 196 5.06 -6.01 -4.34
C CYS A 196 3.61 -5.81 -4.81
N HIS A 197 3.36 -5.64 -6.12
CA HIS A 197 2.00 -5.54 -6.64
C HIS A 197 1.16 -6.78 -6.28
N PRO A 198 -0.02 -6.61 -5.69
CA PRO A 198 -0.95 -7.70 -5.40
C PRO A 198 -1.76 -8.04 -6.66
N THR A 199 -1.07 -8.66 -7.59
CA THR A 199 -1.52 -9.03 -8.93
C THR A 199 -1.38 -10.52 -9.19
N ILE A 200 -1.27 -11.31 -8.13
CA ILE A 200 -1.24 -12.78 -8.25
C ILE A 200 -2.55 -13.25 -8.84
N MET A 201 -3.67 -12.78 -8.27
CA MET A 201 -4.98 -12.97 -8.86
C MET A 201 -5.15 -12.01 -10.03
N GLY A 202 -5.23 -12.54 -11.23
CA GLY A 202 -5.19 -11.80 -12.49
C GLY A 202 -6.52 -11.78 -13.26
N PRO A 203 -6.48 -11.52 -14.56
CA PRO A 203 -7.67 -11.42 -15.42
C PRO A 203 -8.63 -12.61 -15.36
N PRO A 204 -8.20 -13.87 -15.15
CA PRO A 204 -9.12 -14.99 -14.99
C PRO A 204 -9.89 -14.99 -13.67
N ASN A 205 -9.44 -14.21 -12.66
CA ASN A 205 -10.09 -14.19 -11.36
C ASN A 205 -11.40 -13.41 -11.37
N ARG A 206 -12.46 -14.00 -10.82
CA ARG A 206 -13.81 -13.43 -10.70
C ARG A 206 -14.25 -13.24 -9.25
N LEU A 207 -13.31 -13.49 -8.30
CA LEU A 207 -13.60 -13.45 -6.87
C LEU A 207 -13.02 -12.19 -6.24
N VAL A 208 -13.76 -11.58 -5.34
CA VAL A 208 -13.24 -10.50 -4.49
C VAL A 208 -12.24 -11.07 -3.49
N THR A 209 -11.05 -10.50 -3.43
CA THR A 209 -9.99 -10.90 -2.50
C THR A 209 -8.97 -9.78 -2.30
N PRO A 210 -8.36 -9.62 -1.11
CA PRO A 210 -7.24 -8.72 -0.89
C PRO A 210 -5.92 -9.24 -1.50
N ASP A 211 -5.93 -10.39 -2.22
CA ASP A 211 -4.73 -11.06 -2.73
C ASP A 211 -3.76 -11.43 -1.59
N TYR A 212 -2.45 -11.58 -1.85
CA TYR A 212 -1.46 -11.98 -0.85
C TYR A 212 -1.41 -11.11 0.42
N PRO A 213 -1.71 -9.78 0.43
CA PRO A 213 -1.77 -9.00 1.65
C PRO A 213 -2.76 -9.55 2.69
N GLY A 214 -3.90 -10.09 2.23
CA GLY A 214 -4.87 -10.74 3.11
C GLY A 214 -4.29 -11.96 3.81
N MET A 215 -3.55 -12.80 3.08
CA MET A 215 -2.91 -13.98 3.64
C MET A 215 -1.76 -13.62 4.60
N VAL A 216 -0.99 -12.56 4.29
CA VAL A 216 0.03 -12.04 5.22
C VAL A 216 -0.60 -11.67 6.55
N ARG A 217 -1.73 -10.94 6.54
CA ARG A 217 -2.44 -10.58 7.77
C ARG A 217 -2.89 -11.81 8.55
N GLN A 218 -3.50 -12.79 7.88
CA GLN A 218 -3.95 -14.02 8.56
C GLN A 218 -2.80 -14.75 9.26
N VAL A 219 -1.65 -14.89 8.60
CA VAL A 219 -0.48 -15.59 9.19
C VAL A 219 0.07 -14.81 10.38
N VAL A 220 0.27 -13.49 10.24
CA VAL A 220 0.82 -12.65 11.31
C VAL A 220 -0.13 -12.61 12.52
N GLU A 221 -1.42 -12.46 12.29
CA GLU A 221 -2.45 -12.45 13.34
C GLU A 221 -2.53 -13.80 14.05
N GLY A 222 -2.49 -14.89 13.31
CA GLY A 222 -2.46 -16.24 13.89
C GLY A 222 -1.24 -16.50 14.76
N ALA A 223 -0.07 -15.96 14.38
CA ALA A 223 1.17 -16.14 15.12
C ALA A 223 1.31 -15.23 16.34
N THR A 224 0.80 -14.00 16.27
CA THR A 224 1.04 -12.95 17.29
C THR A 224 -0.17 -12.66 18.17
N GLY A 225 -1.37 -13.02 17.75
CA GLY A 225 -2.63 -12.62 18.37
C GLY A 225 -2.98 -11.11 18.19
N ALA A 226 -2.15 -10.35 17.47
CA ALA A 226 -2.32 -8.93 17.22
C ALA A 226 -3.13 -8.68 15.95
N THR A 227 -3.69 -7.49 15.81
CA THR A 227 -4.28 -7.06 14.53
C THR A 227 -3.19 -6.59 13.57
N CYS A 228 -3.19 -7.09 12.33
CA CYS A 228 -2.19 -6.76 11.33
C CYS A 228 -2.70 -5.74 10.31
N LEU A 229 -1.87 -4.72 10.01
CA LEU A 229 -2.00 -3.78 8.89
C LEU A 229 -0.95 -4.12 7.84
N PHE A 230 -1.31 -4.06 6.56
CA PHE A 230 -0.36 -4.25 5.47
C PHE A 230 -0.15 -2.94 4.71
N LEU A 231 1.04 -2.36 4.82
CA LEU A 231 1.41 -1.12 4.14
C LEU A 231 2.17 -1.44 2.85
N GLN A 232 1.57 -1.10 1.71
CA GLN A 232 2.19 -1.31 0.41
C GLN A 232 3.40 -0.38 0.23
N GLY A 233 4.54 -0.97 -0.07
CA GLY A 233 5.78 -0.26 -0.32
C GLY A 233 5.88 0.34 -1.73
N ALA A 234 7.09 0.68 -2.15
CA ALA A 234 7.39 1.10 -3.51
C ALA A 234 7.37 -0.12 -4.45
N ALA A 235 6.24 -0.33 -5.13
CA ALA A 235 5.97 -1.52 -5.92
C ALA A 235 5.71 -1.24 -7.41
N GLY A 236 5.93 -0.01 -7.88
CA GLY A 236 5.56 0.40 -9.25
C GLY A 236 6.13 -0.48 -10.36
N ASN A 237 7.33 -1.01 -10.18
CA ASN A 237 8.01 -1.89 -11.14
C ASN A 237 8.23 -3.32 -10.63
N VAL A 238 7.53 -3.73 -9.57
CA VAL A 238 7.73 -5.03 -8.91
C VAL A 238 6.40 -5.75 -8.76
N HIS A 239 6.37 -7.05 -9.04
CA HIS A 239 5.24 -7.93 -8.81
C HIS A 239 5.68 -9.28 -8.21
N ALA A 240 4.72 -10.15 -7.84
CA ALA A 240 5.05 -11.47 -7.29
C ALA A 240 5.67 -12.40 -8.35
N LEU A 241 6.39 -13.44 -7.90
CA LEU A 241 7.01 -14.44 -8.78
C LEU A 241 6.02 -15.15 -9.71
N VAL A 242 4.79 -15.34 -9.25
CA VAL A 242 3.68 -15.90 -10.04
C VAL A 242 2.55 -14.90 -10.03
N ASN A 243 2.09 -14.50 -11.22
CA ASN A 243 1.07 -13.46 -11.40
C ASN A 243 0.05 -13.85 -12.46
N PHE A 244 -1.04 -13.08 -12.48
CA PHE A 244 -2.06 -13.10 -13.52
C PHE A 244 -2.75 -14.46 -13.62
N VAL A 245 -2.90 -15.16 -12.49
CA VAL A 245 -3.58 -16.47 -12.39
C VAL A 245 -4.98 -16.33 -11.80
N GLY A 246 -5.82 -17.37 -11.97
CA GLY A 246 -7.15 -17.45 -11.35
C GLY A 246 -7.21 -18.36 -10.12
N ASP A 247 -6.10 -19.00 -9.73
CA ASP A 247 -6.05 -19.98 -8.64
C ASP A 247 -5.69 -19.32 -7.30
N PRO A 248 -6.61 -19.25 -6.33
CA PRO A 248 -6.36 -18.68 -5.01
C PRO A 248 -5.25 -19.37 -4.21
N ALA A 249 -4.95 -20.64 -4.48
CA ALA A 249 -3.88 -21.37 -3.78
C ALA A 249 -2.52 -20.70 -3.97
N ILE A 250 -2.31 -20.04 -5.11
CA ILE A 250 -1.02 -19.37 -5.42
C ILE A 250 -0.80 -18.16 -4.52
N TYR A 251 -1.78 -17.25 -4.40
CA TYR A 251 -1.61 -16.08 -3.54
C TYR A 251 -1.56 -16.46 -2.06
N ARG A 252 -2.32 -17.50 -1.66
CA ARG A 252 -2.25 -18.02 -0.29
C ARG A 252 -0.87 -18.56 0.04
N ARG A 253 -0.26 -19.32 -0.89
CA ARG A 253 1.10 -19.84 -0.71
C ARG A 253 2.14 -18.72 -0.62
N LEU A 254 2.15 -17.77 -1.57
CA LEU A 254 3.13 -16.68 -1.58
C LEU A 254 2.91 -15.71 -0.42
N GLY A 255 1.67 -15.39 -0.10
CA GLY A 255 1.31 -14.58 1.08
C GLY A 255 1.69 -15.26 2.39
N ALA A 256 1.56 -16.59 2.49
CA ALA A 256 2.00 -17.32 3.66
C ALA A 256 3.54 -17.27 3.83
N ILE A 257 4.30 -17.39 2.74
CA ILE A 257 5.78 -17.25 2.80
C ILE A 257 6.17 -15.89 3.38
N LEU A 258 5.62 -14.80 2.85
CA LEU A 258 5.87 -13.45 3.36
C LEU A 258 5.32 -13.26 4.79
N GLY A 259 4.14 -13.79 5.06
CA GLY A 259 3.50 -13.72 6.38
C GLY A 259 4.31 -14.41 7.48
N HIS A 260 4.88 -15.59 7.19
CA HIS A 260 5.74 -16.30 8.14
C HIS A 260 7.06 -15.55 8.39
N GLU A 261 7.65 -14.92 7.38
CA GLU A 261 8.82 -14.08 7.61
C GLU A 261 8.47 -12.86 8.47
N ALA A 262 7.37 -12.17 8.17
CA ALA A 262 6.90 -11.06 9.01
C ALA A 262 6.58 -11.49 10.44
N ALA A 263 5.95 -12.65 10.62
CA ALA A 263 5.66 -13.24 11.94
C ALA A 263 6.95 -13.61 12.70
N ARG A 264 7.93 -14.22 12.03
CA ARG A 264 9.25 -14.51 12.61
C ARG A 264 9.92 -13.23 13.14
N VAL A 265 9.92 -12.17 12.34
CA VAL A 265 10.45 -10.86 12.79
C VAL A 265 9.65 -10.35 13.97
N ALA A 266 8.32 -10.30 13.87
CA ALA A 266 7.45 -9.77 14.93
C ALA A 266 7.66 -10.51 16.27
N LEU A 267 7.74 -11.83 16.25
CA LEU A 267 7.93 -12.67 17.46
C LEU A 267 9.33 -12.49 18.07
N GLY A 268 10.35 -12.19 17.26
CA GLY A 268 11.71 -11.95 17.73
C GLY A 268 11.96 -10.56 18.34
N LEU A 269 11.01 -9.62 18.20
CA LEU A 269 11.15 -8.26 18.73
C LEU A 269 10.92 -8.22 20.25
N GLN A 270 11.61 -7.30 20.91
CA GLN A 270 11.44 -6.98 22.34
C GLN A 270 11.17 -5.49 22.49
N SER A 271 9.97 -5.12 22.93
CA SER A 271 9.57 -3.70 23.07
C SER A 271 10.16 -3.02 24.29
N ILE A 272 10.72 -3.79 25.26
CA ILE A 272 11.51 -3.27 26.36
C ILE A 272 12.96 -3.66 26.11
N PRO A 273 13.89 -2.71 25.97
CA PRO A 273 15.32 -3.03 25.93
C PRO A 273 15.73 -3.82 27.17
N ARG A 274 16.47 -4.90 26.99
CA ARG A 274 16.88 -5.78 28.08
C ARG A 274 18.40 -5.87 28.15
N ARG A 275 18.90 -6.04 29.38
CA ARG A 275 20.30 -6.37 29.67
C ARG A 275 20.36 -7.69 30.38
N GLU A 276 21.11 -8.61 29.84
CA GLU A 276 21.40 -9.88 30.46
C GLU A 276 22.25 -9.67 31.71
N ARG A 277 21.92 -10.37 32.79
CA ARG A 277 22.66 -10.41 34.02
C ARG A 277 22.80 -11.84 34.50
N LEU A 278 24.04 -12.32 34.67
CA LEU A 278 24.28 -13.57 35.37
C LEU A 278 23.81 -13.44 36.83
N VAL A 279 22.84 -14.26 37.23
CA VAL A 279 22.27 -14.26 38.59
C VAL A 279 23.07 -15.19 39.51
N ARG A 280 23.34 -16.41 39.05
CA ARG A 280 24.09 -17.42 39.80
C ARG A 280 24.58 -18.52 38.86
N VAL A 281 25.54 -19.29 39.35
CA VAL A 281 25.86 -20.59 38.81
C VAL A 281 25.20 -21.66 39.71
N MET A 282 24.51 -22.60 39.13
CA MET A 282 23.96 -23.74 39.82
C MET A 282 24.93 -24.92 39.62
N GLU A 283 25.58 -25.34 40.71
CA GLU A 283 26.53 -26.45 40.66
C GLU A 283 25.78 -27.77 40.46
N SER A 284 26.22 -28.55 39.48
CA SER A 284 25.70 -29.85 39.13
C SER A 284 26.79 -30.65 38.40
N GLY A 285 26.50 -31.84 37.91
CA GLY A 285 27.41 -32.60 37.04
C GLY A 285 27.81 -31.83 35.76
N ALA A 286 26.98 -30.90 35.33
CA ALA A 286 27.29 -29.85 34.33
C ALA A 286 26.86 -28.50 34.93
N PRO A 287 27.76 -27.64 35.42
CA PRO A 287 27.41 -26.37 36.04
C PRO A 287 26.60 -25.48 35.09
N LEU A 288 25.47 -24.94 35.58
CA LEU A 288 24.53 -24.15 34.77
C LEU A 288 24.59 -22.67 35.17
N ALA A 289 24.88 -21.79 34.21
CA ALA A 289 24.77 -20.37 34.37
C ALA A 289 23.30 -19.94 34.24
N ILE A 290 22.76 -19.34 35.29
CA ILE A 290 21.37 -18.84 35.33
C ILE A 290 21.40 -17.32 35.13
N TYR A 291 20.77 -16.87 34.07
CA TYR A 291 20.66 -15.48 33.69
C TYR A 291 19.27 -14.92 33.98
N ALA A 292 19.20 -13.63 34.18
CA ALA A 292 17.95 -12.87 34.19
C ALA A 292 18.07 -11.70 33.21
N ASP A 293 17.05 -11.50 32.43
CA ASP A 293 16.90 -10.33 31.54
C ASP A 293 16.28 -9.18 32.32
N MET A 294 17.09 -8.14 32.58
CA MET A 294 16.66 -6.96 33.31
C MET A 294 16.29 -5.83 32.34
N PRO A 295 15.16 -5.12 32.56
CA PRO A 295 14.85 -3.93 31.79
C PRO A 295 16.02 -2.93 31.79
N ALA A 296 16.38 -2.39 30.62
CA ALA A 296 17.51 -1.49 30.42
C ALA A 296 17.09 -0.11 29.95
N GLY A 297 15.85 0.30 30.20
CA GLY A 297 15.28 1.60 29.86
C GLY A 297 13.87 1.48 29.28
N GLU A 298 13.29 2.63 28.96
CA GLU A 298 12.01 2.71 28.25
C GLU A 298 12.30 3.10 26.78
N PRO A 299 11.58 2.50 25.82
CA PRO A 299 11.70 2.87 24.41
C PRO A 299 11.19 4.29 24.17
N ASP A 300 11.71 4.94 23.12
CA ASP A 300 11.22 6.25 22.67
C ASP A 300 9.78 6.11 22.15
N GLY A 301 8.82 6.75 22.79
CA GLY A 301 7.42 6.81 22.42
C GLY A 301 7.03 8.09 21.69
N THR A 302 7.99 8.88 21.23
CA THR A 302 7.73 10.14 20.51
C THR A 302 6.80 9.91 19.33
N LEU A 303 5.70 10.67 19.27
CA LEU A 303 4.77 10.69 18.15
C LEU A 303 4.80 12.09 17.53
N ARG A 304 5.07 12.16 16.22
CA ARG A 304 4.95 13.38 15.43
C ARG A 304 4.28 13.06 14.10
N VAL A 305 3.62 14.05 13.53
CA VAL A 305 3.05 13.98 12.20
C VAL A 305 3.26 15.30 11.49
N THR A 306 3.54 15.23 10.20
CA THR A 306 3.68 16.42 9.36
C THR A 306 3.34 16.07 7.92
N THR A 307 2.95 17.06 7.15
CA THR A 307 2.77 16.96 5.70
C THR A 307 3.72 17.92 5.01
N ARG A 308 4.12 17.60 3.79
CA ARG A 308 4.94 18.45 2.95
C ARG A 308 4.32 18.53 1.56
N SER A 309 3.84 19.71 1.19
CA SER A 309 3.36 19.98 -0.17
C SER A 309 4.53 20.05 -1.14
N LEU A 310 4.37 19.49 -2.33
CA LEU A 310 5.33 19.55 -3.42
C LEU A 310 4.63 19.64 -4.77
N ARG A 311 5.33 20.19 -5.76
CA ARG A 311 4.89 20.29 -7.14
C ARG A 311 5.76 19.39 -8.01
N LEU A 312 5.14 18.46 -8.71
CA LEU A 312 5.85 17.51 -9.59
C LEU A 312 5.61 17.88 -11.04
N PRO A 313 6.67 17.94 -11.88
CA PRO A 313 6.55 18.30 -13.27
C PRO A 313 5.76 17.24 -14.04
N VAL A 314 4.73 17.71 -14.79
CA VAL A 314 3.85 16.85 -15.59
C VAL A 314 4.34 16.82 -17.04
N ARG A 315 4.21 15.64 -17.68
CA ARG A 315 4.50 15.48 -19.11
C ARG A 315 3.47 16.23 -19.97
N GLU A 316 3.85 16.50 -21.20
CA GLU A 316 2.91 17.05 -22.18
C GLU A 316 1.85 16.02 -22.55
N TYR A 317 0.61 16.49 -22.67
CA TYR A 317 -0.54 15.70 -23.09
C TYR A 317 -1.12 16.29 -24.39
N PRO A 318 -1.72 15.45 -25.25
CA PRO A 318 -2.43 15.92 -26.42
C PRO A 318 -3.62 16.83 -26.00
N PRO A 319 -4.12 17.65 -26.90
CA PRO A 319 -5.37 18.40 -26.67
C PRO A 319 -6.49 17.45 -26.23
N VAL A 320 -7.30 17.90 -25.29
CA VAL A 320 -8.38 17.08 -24.68
C VAL A 320 -9.31 16.49 -25.75
N ASP A 321 -9.71 17.32 -26.73
CA ASP A 321 -10.63 16.90 -27.79
C ASP A 321 -10.03 15.80 -28.70
N GLU A 322 -8.73 15.83 -28.91
CA GLU A 322 -8.03 14.80 -29.69
C GLU A 322 -8.00 13.47 -28.91
N ALA A 323 -7.61 13.50 -27.64
CA ALA A 323 -7.57 12.32 -26.79
C ALA A 323 -8.96 11.70 -26.60
N VAL A 324 -10.00 12.54 -26.46
CA VAL A 324 -11.40 12.09 -26.32
C VAL A 324 -11.90 11.45 -27.62
N ARG A 325 -11.57 12.02 -28.79
CA ARG A 325 -11.93 11.41 -30.09
C ARG A 325 -11.29 10.03 -30.27
N ASP A 326 -9.99 9.88 -29.96
CA ASP A 326 -9.30 8.58 -30.02
C ASP A 326 -9.96 7.56 -29.08
N ALA A 327 -10.21 7.96 -27.82
CA ALA A 327 -10.86 7.09 -26.85
C ALA A 327 -12.25 6.61 -27.32
N ARG A 328 -13.05 7.50 -27.90
CA ARG A 328 -14.34 7.16 -28.47
C ARG A 328 -14.22 6.20 -29.64
N GLN A 329 -13.31 6.45 -30.58
CA GLN A 329 -13.05 5.58 -31.73
C GLN A 329 -12.65 4.16 -31.29
N ARG A 330 -11.78 4.05 -30.27
CA ARG A 330 -11.36 2.76 -29.72
C ARG A 330 -12.52 2.01 -29.03
N ALA A 331 -13.37 2.75 -28.30
CA ALA A 331 -14.57 2.16 -27.70
C ALA A 331 -15.57 1.65 -28.73
N GLU A 332 -15.79 2.38 -29.84
CA GLU A 332 -16.63 1.96 -30.96
C GLU A 332 -16.05 0.71 -31.66
N GLN A 333 -14.73 0.65 -31.89
CA GLN A 333 -14.04 -0.53 -32.41
C GLN A 333 -14.24 -1.76 -31.52
N LEU A 334 -14.05 -1.61 -30.19
CA LEU A 334 -14.29 -2.67 -29.22
C LEU A 334 -15.76 -3.15 -29.26
N ALA A 335 -16.71 -2.25 -29.31
CA ALA A 335 -18.13 -2.58 -29.39
C ALA A 335 -18.47 -3.40 -30.66
N ALA A 336 -17.85 -3.09 -31.79
CA ALA A 336 -18.06 -3.81 -33.05
C ALA A 336 -17.49 -5.24 -33.05
N LEU A 337 -16.47 -5.52 -32.21
CA LEU A 337 -15.83 -6.84 -32.07
C LEU A 337 -16.56 -7.77 -31.10
N ARG A 338 -17.33 -7.21 -30.15
CA ARG A 338 -18.07 -8.02 -29.16
C ARG A 338 -19.00 -9.01 -29.82
N GLY A 339 -18.88 -10.28 -29.45
CA GLY A 339 -19.65 -11.41 -29.98
C GLY A 339 -19.24 -11.88 -31.39
N LYS A 340 -18.16 -11.30 -31.97
CA LYS A 340 -17.68 -11.66 -33.33
C LYS A 340 -16.19 -12.06 -33.31
N ALA A 341 -15.38 -11.46 -32.45
CA ALA A 341 -13.95 -11.71 -32.35
C ALA A 341 -13.66 -12.88 -31.42
N ASP A 342 -12.49 -13.51 -31.59
CA ASP A 342 -11.98 -14.45 -30.61
C ASP A 342 -11.49 -13.76 -29.34
N GLU A 343 -11.13 -14.55 -28.32
CA GLU A 343 -10.74 -14.03 -27.01
C GLU A 343 -9.48 -13.18 -27.06
N GLU A 344 -8.49 -13.56 -27.87
CA GLU A 344 -7.22 -12.83 -27.99
C GLU A 344 -7.43 -11.45 -28.65
N GLU A 345 -8.18 -11.42 -29.77
CA GLU A 345 -8.54 -10.19 -30.46
C GLU A 345 -9.35 -9.24 -29.57
N LEU A 346 -10.31 -9.81 -28.82
CA LEU A 346 -11.11 -9.03 -27.86
C LEU A 346 -10.25 -8.46 -26.73
N CYS A 347 -9.32 -9.23 -26.17
CA CYS A 347 -8.39 -8.75 -25.14
C CYS A 347 -7.52 -7.59 -25.64
N VAL A 348 -7.01 -7.66 -26.87
CA VAL A 348 -6.25 -6.58 -27.50
C VAL A 348 -7.10 -5.31 -27.62
N ALA A 349 -8.33 -5.44 -28.14
CA ALA A 349 -9.23 -4.32 -28.33
C ALA A 349 -9.63 -3.66 -26.99
N VAL A 350 -9.92 -4.46 -25.95
CA VAL A 350 -10.15 -3.97 -24.58
C VAL A 350 -8.95 -3.18 -24.07
N GLY A 351 -7.74 -3.72 -24.21
CA GLY A 351 -6.51 -3.06 -23.79
C GLY A 351 -6.29 -1.70 -24.47
N LEU A 352 -6.51 -1.63 -25.79
CA LEU A 352 -6.38 -0.41 -26.57
C LEU A 352 -7.43 0.65 -26.18
N ALA A 353 -8.69 0.25 -26.06
CA ALA A 353 -9.78 1.14 -25.66
C ALA A 353 -9.54 1.72 -24.27
N ARG A 354 -9.10 0.87 -23.32
CA ARG A 354 -8.77 1.31 -21.97
C ARG A 354 -7.59 2.29 -21.91
N ARG A 355 -6.51 2.01 -22.66
CA ARG A 355 -5.35 2.95 -22.72
C ARG A 355 -5.75 4.29 -23.30
N ALA A 356 -6.57 4.32 -24.34
CA ALA A 356 -7.08 5.56 -24.92
C ALA A 356 -7.98 6.33 -23.92
N GLY A 357 -8.85 5.63 -23.18
CA GLY A 357 -9.66 6.21 -22.10
C GLY A 357 -8.80 6.83 -21.00
N MET A 358 -7.79 6.11 -20.51
CA MET A 358 -6.85 6.62 -19.52
C MET A 358 -6.09 7.85 -20.02
N LEU A 359 -5.70 7.89 -21.30
CA LEU A 359 -5.03 9.05 -21.90
C LEU A 359 -5.97 10.25 -21.96
N ALA A 360 -7.25 10.05 -22.33
CA ALA A 360 -8.25 11.09 -22.35
C ALA A 360 -8.51 11.68 -20.95
N ASP A 361 -8.59 10.85 -19.93
CA ASP A 361 -8.76 11.30 -18.53
C ASP A 361 -7.53 12.06 -18.04
N LYS A 362 -6.33 11.59 -18.35
CA LYS A 362 -5.09 12.31 -18.05
C LYS A 362 -4.98 13.63 -18.81
N ALA A 363 -5.40 13.67 -20.08
CA ALA A 363 -5.45 14.92 -20.83
C ALA A 363 -6.43 15.91 -20.18
N ARG A 364 -7.63 15.49 -19.78
CA ARG A 364 -8.57 16.36 -19.04
C ARG A 364 -7.97 16.90 -17.74
N GLN A 365 -7.20 16.08 -17.04
CA GLN A 365 -6.61 16.42 -15.75
C GLN A 365 -5.37 17.32 -15.88
N TYR A 366 -4.53 17.12 -16.91
CA TYR A 366 -3.18 17.67 -16.98
C TYR A 366 -2.88 18.52 -18.20
N ALA A 367 -3.70 18.51 -19.27
CA ALA A 367 -3.42 19.32 -20.47
C ALA A 367 -3.27 20.81 -20.11
N GLY A 368 -2.18 21.40 -20.58
CA GLY A 368 -1.84 22.80 -20.30
C GLY A 368 -1.24 23.07 -18.92
N ARG A 369 -1.05 22.05 -18.07
CA ARG A 369 -0.39 22.19 -16.76
C ARG A 369 1.09 21.88 -16.87
N ALA A 370 1.92 22.68 -16.20
CA ALA A 370 3.36 22.44 -16.08
C ALA A 370 3.67 21.43 -14.95
N ASP A 371 2.86 21.44 -13.90
CA ASP A 371 3.03 20.62 -12.70
C ASP A 371 1.68 20.17 -12.09
N VAL A 372 1.77 19.24 -11.15
CA VAL A 372 0.68 18.82 -10.26
C VAL A 372 1.13 18.98 -8.82
N GLU A 373 0.25 19.56 -8.00
CA GLU A 373 0.46 19.65 -6.56
C GLU A 373 0.04 18.34 -5.88
N THR A 374 0.89 17.87 -4.98
CA THR A 374 0.65 16.68 -4.14
C THR A 374 1.26 16.89 -2.76
N GLU A 375 1.07 15.93 -1.87
CA GLU A 375 1.66 15.96 -0.52
C GLU A 375 2.42 14.68 -0.21
N LEU A 376 3.48 14.80 0.55
CA LEU A 376 4.06 13.71 1.33
C LEU A 376 3.47 13.75 2.74
N HIS A 377 3.10 12.60 3.26
CA HIS A 377 2.58 12.46 4.62
C HIS A 377 3.60 11.72 5.47
N GLY A 378 4.11 12.37 6.52
CA GLY A 378 5.14 11.83 7.40
C GLY A 378 4.64 11.59 8.83
N ILE A 379 4.98 10.44 9.39
CA ILE A 379 4.73 10.10 10.80
C ILE A 379 6.03 9.60 11.41
N ARG A 380 6.40 10.13 12.57
CA ARG A 380 7.43 9.58 13.46
C ARG A 380 6.77 8.82 14.61
N LEU A 381 7.27 7.64 14.89
CA LEU A 381 6.90 6.84 16.04
C LEU A 381 8.18 6.26 16.67
N GLY A 382 8.75 6.99 17.65
CA GLY A 382 10.07 6.71 18.22
C GLY A 382 11.17 6.74 17.14
N GLU A 383 11.86 5.62 16.96
CA GLU A 383 12.90 5.42 15.93
C GLU A 383 12.31 4.90 14.58
N VAL A 384 10.99 4.85 14.46
CA VAL A 384 10.31 4.48 13.24
C VAL A 384 9.79 5.74 12.54
N ALA A 385 10.00 5.83 11.23
CA ALA A 385 9.38 6.83 10.38
C ALA A 385 8.57 6.19 9.25
N LEU A 386 7.38 6.74 8.98
CA LEU A 386 6.54 6.38 7.84
C LEU A 386 6.46 7.59 6.91
N VAL A 387 6.76 7.39 5.65
CA VAL A 387 6.55 8.39 4.59
C VAL A 387 5.56 7.83 3.59
N GLY A 388 4.54 8.59 3.24
CA GLY A 388 3.52 8.22 2.26
C GLY A 388 3.54 9.13 1.05
N PHE A 389 3.44 8.53 -0.15
CA PHE A 389 3.32 9.20 -1.44
C PHE A 389 2.05 8.76 -2.17
N ALA A 390 1.44 9.68 -2.89
CA ALA A 390 0.18 9.48 -3.63
C ALA A 390 0.42 8.88 -5.02
N GLY A 391 0.88 7.65 -5.11
CA GLY A 391 1.14 7.00 -6.41
C GLY A 391 1.92 5.70 -6.28
N GLU A 392 2.46 5.22 -7.39
CA GLU A 392 3.16 3.96 -7.54
C GLU A 392 4.67 4.17 -7.80
N PRO A 393 5.47 4.47 -6.75
CA PRO A 393 6.90 4.68 -6.91
C PRO A 393 7.60 3.37 -7.29
N PHE A 394 8.65 3.49 -8.12
CA PHE A 394 9.55 2.38 -8.40
C PHE A 394 10.34 1.99 -7.15
N SER A 395 10.68 0.72 -7.04
CA SER A 395 11.33 0.10 -5.88
C SER A 395 12.65 0.80 -5.53
N GLU A 396 13.42 1.22 -6.52
CA GLU A 396 14.68 1.95 -6.37
C GLU A 396 14.53 3.26 -5.59
N LEU A 397 13.43 3.99 -5.82
CA LEU A 397 13.14 5.25 -5.11
C LEU A 397 12.88 4.99 -3.62
N GLY A 398 12.12 3.94 -3.32
CA GLY A 398 11.85 3.54 -1.93
C GLY A 398 13.12 3.20 -1.16
N VAL A 399 14.04 2.46 -1.78
CA VAL A 399 15.31 2.09 -1.16
C VAL A 399 16.20 3.31 -0.95
N GLN A 400 16.25 4.26 -1.89
CA GLN A 400 17.01 5.50 -1.73
C GLN A 400 16.54 6.31 -0.50
N VAL A 401 15.22 6.42 -0.30
CA VAL A 401 14.66 7.08 0.89
C VAL A 401 15.06 6.33 2.17
N LYS A 402 14.91 5.00 2.20
CA LYS A 402 15.25 4.18 3.37
C LYS A 402 16.73 4.25 3.72
N ALA A 403 17.62 4.13 2.73
CA ALA A 403 19.07 4.11 2.93
C ALA A 403 19.66 5.45 3.43
N ARG A 404 19.00 6.55 3.07
CA ARG A 404 19.45 7.92 3.44
C ARG A 404 18.67 8.52 4.62
N SER A 405 17.73 7.80 5.18
CA SER A 405 16.89 8.24 6.30
C SER A 405 17.69 8.44 7.58
N PRO A 406 17.39 9.46 8.40
CA PRO A 406 17.97 9.64 9.72
C PRO A 406 17.35 8.72 10.80
N PHE A 407 16.38 7.86 10.44
CA PHE A 407 15.72 6.93 11.36
C PHE A 407 16.23 5.51 11.15
N ALA A 408 16.30 4.76 12.25
CA ALA A 408 16.71 3.35 12.21
C ALA A 408 15.76 2.49 11.36
N HIS A 409 14.48 2.83 11.37
CA HIS A 409 13.44 2.10 10.63
C HIS A 409 12.57 3.06 9.82
N THR A 410 12.70 3.04 8.51
CA THR A 410 11.89 3.88 7.61
C THR A 410 11.03 3.01 6.71
N LEU A 411 9.73 3.32 6.66
CA LEU A 411 8.73 2.74 5.77
C LEU A 411 8.37 3.80 4.72
N PHE A 412 8.79 3.60 3.48
CA PHE A 412 8.38 4.45 2.35
C PHE A 412 7.28 3.74 1.58
N SER A 413 6.06 4.26 1.69
CA SER A 413 4.87 3.69 1.06
C SER A 413 4.40 4.54 -0.10
N GLY A 414 4.06 3.91 -1.22
CA GLY A 414 3.15 4.49 -2.20
C GLY A 414 1.70 4.50 -1.69
N TYR A 415 0.76 4.65 -2.59
CA TYR A 415 -0.67 4.35 -2.37
C TYR A 415 -1.27 5.05 -1.14
N THR A 416 -0.93 6.34 -0.95
CA THR A 416 -1.28 7.10 0.26
C THR A 416 -2.06 8.37 -0.07
N ASN A 417 -3.23 8.57 0.55
CA ASN A 417 -4.10 9.76 0.55
C ASN A 417 -4.65 10.21 -0.81
N ASP A 418 -4.16 9.69 -1.93
CA ASP A 418 -4.55 10.02 -3.30
C ASP A 418 -3.92 9.03 -4.27
N TYR A 419 -4.19 9.18 -5.59
CA TYR A 419 -3.58 8.37 -6.63
C TYR A 419 -3.24 9.20 -7.87
N LEU A 420 -1.95 9.39 -8.14
CA LEU A 420 -1.45 10.13 -9.30
C LEU A 420 -0.96 9.22 -10.44
N GLY A 421 -0.71 7.94 -10.15
CA GLY A 421 -0.16 6.96 -11.10
C GLY A 421 1.30 6.61 -10.82
N TYR A 422 1.95 6.02 -11.82
CA TYR A 422 3.34 5.55 -11.68
C TYR A 422 4.34 6.69 -11.51
N LEU A 423 5.33 6.45 -10.64
CA LEU A 423 6.48 7.33 -10.44
C LEU A 423 7.77 6.55 -10.78
N PRO A 424 8.19 6.55 -12.07
CA PRO A 424 9.43 5.89 -12.49
C PRO A 424 10.69 6.66 -12.06
N THR A 425 11.83 5.97 -12.00
CA THR A 425 13.14 6.63 -11.98
C THR A 425 13.43 7.32 -13.32
N ALA A 426 14.27 8.35 -13.34
CA ALA A 426 14.67 9.03 -14.56
C ALA A 426 15.31 8.05 -15.58
N GLU A 427 16.07 7.08 -15.08
CA GLU A 427 16.74 6.04 -15.89
C GLU A 427 15.77 5.10 -16.63
N ALA A 428 14.55 4.96 -16.16
CA ALA A 428 13.55 4.07 -16.77
C ALA A 428 12.89 4.66 -18.02
N TYR A 429 12.95 5.97 -18.23
CA TYR A 429 12.23 6.65 -19.32
C TYR A 429 12.70 6.29 -20.73
N PRO A 430 14.00 6.15 -21.03
CA PRO A 430 14.47 5.73 -22.36
C PRO A 430 13.92 4.36 -22.78
N ASP A 431 13.75 3.44 -21.83
CA ASP A 431 13.25 2.09 -22.08
C ASP A 431 11.73 2.02 -22.33
N ARG A 432 10.98 3.11 -22.04
CA ARG A 432 9.53 3.13 -22.21
C ARG A 432 8.85 2.01 -21.39
N GLY A 433 7.70 1.51 -21.85
CA GLY A 433 6.94 0.44 -21.22
C GLY A 433 5.75 0.98 -20.42
N TYR A 434 4.87 0.08 -19.97
CA TYR A 434 3.55 0.43 -19.42
C TYR A 434 3.61 1.48 -18.32
N GLU A 435 4.48 1.31 -17.35
CA GLU A 435 4.62 2.20 -16.19
C GLU A 435 5.08 3.61 -16.60
N VAL A 436 6.04 3.68 -17.50
CA VAL A 436 6.57 4.95 -18.04
C VAL A 436 5.53 5.62 -18.94
N ASP A 437 4.92 4.83 -19.84
CA ASP A 437 3.95 5.36 -20.81
C ASP A 437 2.67 5.89 -20.16
N THR A 438 2.28 5.34 -19.02
CA THR A 438 1.10 5.77 -18.26
C THR A 438 1.42 6.72 -17.11
N SER A 439 2.69 6.95 -16.79
CA SER A 439 3.10 7.95 -15.80
C SER A 439 2.68 9.37 -16.23
N PRO A 440 2.13 10.19 -15.33
CA PRO A 440 1.87 11.59 -15.64
C PRO A 440 3.13 12.47 -15.57
N PHE A 441 4.23 11.97 -15.04
CA PHE A 441 5.38 12.78 -14.67
C PHE A 441 6.44 12.85 -15.77
N ARG A 442 7.25 13.92 -15.72
CA ARG A 442 8.51 14.01 -16.48
C ARG A 442 9.63 13.26 -15.76
N PRO A 443 10.70 12.89 -16.49
CA PRO A 443 11.92 12.36 -15.88
C PRO A 443 12.43 13.28 -14.75
N GLY A 444 12.90 12.70 -13.65
CA GLY A 444 13.41 13.43 -12.49
C GLY A 444 12.37 13.67 -11.38
N ALA A 445 11.08 13.49 -11.65
CA ALA A 445 10.03 13.63 -10.62
C ALA A 445 10.19 12.61 -9.47
N GLY A 446 10.64 11.39 -9.79
CA GLY A 446 10.91 10.35 -8.80
C GLY A 446 12.02 10.75 -7.83
N GLU A 447 13.13 11.23 -8.36
CA GLU A 447 14.28 11.72 -7.60
C GLU A 447 13.91 12.96 -6.75
N GLN A 448 13.06 13.84 -7.28
CA GLN A 448 12.52 14.95 -6.49
C GLN A 448 11.73 14.47 -5.28
N VAL A 449 10.87 13.44 -5.46
CA VAL A 449 10.12 12.84 -4.34
C VAL A 449 11.06 12.23 -3.29
N VAL A 450 12.19 11.64 -3.69
CA VAL A 450 13.21 11.14 -2.77
C VAL A 450 13.78 12.29 -1.92
N GLU A 451 14.24 13.39 -2.54
CA GLU A 451 14.82 14.53 -1.82
C GLU A 451 13.80 15.20 -0.87
N GLU A 452 12.57 15.39 -1.33
CA GLU A 452 11.49 15.95 -0.49
C GLU A 452 11.10 15.03 0.67
N SER A 453 11.17 13.71 0.46
CA SER A 453 10.96 12.72 1.53
C SER A 453 12.06 12.79 2.59
N LEU A 454 13.31 12.99 2.18
CA LEU A 454 14.44 13.15 3.11
C LEU A 454 14.34 14.47 3.89
N ALA A 455 13.92 15.55 3.25
CA ALA A 455 13.65 16.81 3.94
C ALA A 455 12.50 16.70 4.96
N LEU A 456 11.43 15.96 4.62
CA LEU A 456 10.33 15.63 5.54
C LEU A 456 10.83 14.82 6.74
N LEU A 457 11.67 13.79 6.50
CA LEU A 457 12.25 12.95 7.55
C LEU A 457 13.16 13.74 8.47
N ALA A 458 13.99 14.64 7.94
CA ALA A 458 14.81 15.52 8.74
C ALA A 458 13.96 16.42 9.67
N ALA A 459 12.86 16.99 9.16
CA ALA A 459 11.93 17.78 9.96
C ALA A 459 11.23 16.97 11.07
N LEU A 460 10.91 15.68 10.79
CA LEU A 460 10.35 14.77 11.80
C LEU A 460 11.37 14.40 12.89
N ARG A 461 12.65 14.34 12.56
CA ARG A 461 13.73 13.99 13.50
C ARG A 461 14.05 15.15 14.47
N ALA A 462 14.04 16.38 13.96
CA ALA A 462 14.26 17.60 14.75
C ALA A 462 13.18 17.78 15.84
#